data_faf773e1a5b585913dfa1e33d72e6ecf
#
_entry.id   faf773e1a5b585913dfa1e33d72e6ecf
#
_cell.length_a   1.000
_cell.length_b   1.000
_cell.length_c   1.000
_cell.angle_alpha   90.00
_cell.angle_beta   90.00
_cell.angle_gamma   90.00
#
_symmetry.space_group_name_H-M   'P 1'
#
loop_
_entity.id
_entity.type
_entity.pdbx_description
1 polymer ?
#
loop_
_entity_poly.entity_id
_entity_poly.type
_entity_poly.pdbx_seq_one_letter_code
_entity_poly.pdbx_strand_id
1 'polypeptide(L)'
;MKMVPLVDGIFWGVLLIVVGVWFLVRRFIPFHIPLFRVIIAVIFVYIGIRVLVHGPVFHQRNTMVFSESSLQWSPSHGRDYNVIFSSGTVDLRGVELAGNTVRTEVNVVFGSGTIRLNPAMPVRVNMSSAFGTVEAPEGRSIAFGDTVYTSPSYKDGAPSLEIHATAVFGRLTILP
;
A
#
# COMPACT_ATOMS: atom_id res chain seq x y z
N MET A 1 8.24 -36.07 -14.60
CA MET A 1 9.05 -35.65 -13.45
C MET A 1 8.63 -34.25 -13.05
N LYS A 2 7.83 -34.09 -11.97
CA LYS A 2 7.43 -32.75 -11.46
C LYS A 2 8.63 -32.14 -10.75
N MET A 3 9.11 -30.98 -11.24
CA MET A 3 10.07 -30.17 -10.52
C MET A 3 9.40 -29.72 -9.20
N VAL A 4 9.85 -30.27 -8.09
CA VAL A 4 9.55 -29.76 -6.76
C VAL A 4 10.22 -28.38 -6.69
N PRO A 5 9.48 -27.28 -6.42
CA PRO A 5 10.09 -25.96 -6.38
C PRO A 5 11.17 -25.90 -5.31
N LEU A 6 12.33 -25.36 -5.67
CA LEU A 6 13.50 -25.19 -4.78
C LEU A 6 13.15 -24.52 -3.43
N VAL A 7 12.05 -23.78 -3.40
CA VAL A 7 11.53 -23.10 -2.20
C VAL A 7 11.10 -24.09 -1.12
N ASP A 8 10.58 -25.27 -1.49
CA ASP A 8 10.19 -26.32 -0.53
C ASP A 8 11.44 -26.94 0.13
N GLY A 9 12.53 -27.11 -0.61
CA GLY A 9 13.79 -27.65 -0.05
C GLY A 9 14.45 -26.71 0.95
N ILE A 10 14.45 -25.42 0.68
CA ILE A 10 15.00 -24.39 1.60
C ILE A 10 14.13 -24.30 2.86
N PHE A 11 12.82 -24.36 2.73
CA PHE A 11 11.89 -24.37 3.86
C PHE A 11 12.15 -25.55 4.79
N TRP A 12 12.25 -26.76 4.25
CA TRP A 12 12.52 -27.96 5.03
C TRP A 12 13.92 -27.93 5.64
N GLY A 13 14.92 -27.38 4.96
CA GLY A 13 16.28 -27.21 5.48
C GLY A 13 16.33 -26.24 6.67
N VAL A 14 15.68 -25.08 6.55
CA VAL A 14 15.58 -24.11 7.65
C VAL A 14 14.80 -24.68 8.83
N LEU A 15 13.70 -25.37 8.59
CA LEU A 15 12.91 -26.03 9.64
C LEU A 15 13.75 -27.06 10.40
N LEU A 16 14.53 -27.90 9.70
CA LEU A 16 15.44 -28.89 10.32
C LEU A 16 16.52 -28.24 11.15
N ILE A 17 17.14 -27.16 10.67
CA ILE A 17 18.14 -26.40 11.41
C ILE A 17 17.54 -25.83 12.70
N VAL A 18 16.37 -25.20 12.62
CA VAL A 18 15.67 -24.62 13.79
C VAL A 18 15.31 -25.69 14.81
N VAL A 19 14.80 -26.83 14.36
CA VAL A 19 14.50 -27.98 15.24
C VAL A 19 15.77 -28.53 15.86
N GLY A 20 16.87 -28.65 15.10
CA GLY A 20 18.18 -29.12 15.61
C GLY A 20 18.76 -28.17 16.66
N VAL A 21 18.77 -26.87 16.39
CA VAL A 21 19.21 -25.84 17.35
C VAL A 21 18.33 -25.84 18.59
N TRP A 22 17.01 -26.01 18.44
CA TRP A 22 16.08 -26.13 19.57
C TRP A 22 16.41 -27.33 20.45
N PHE A 23 16.68 -28.52 19.89
CA PHE A 23 17.10 -29.72 20.66
C PHE A 23 18.42 -29.48 21.41
N LEU A 24 19.37 -28.77 20.78
CA LEU A 24 20.63 -28.41 21.41
C LEU A 24 20.42 -27.46 22.60
N VAL A 25 19.64 -26.37 22.40
CA VAL A 25 19.37 -25.38 23.42
C VAL A 25 18.59 -25.97 24.61
N ARG A 26 17.61 -26.85 24.32
CA ARG A 26 16.83 -27.53 25.36
C ARG A 26 17.70 -28.44 26.27
N ARG A 27 18.83 -28.92 25.76
CA ARG A 27 19.76 -29.72 26.52
C ARG A 27 20.51 -28.90 27.59
N PHE A 28 20.74 -27.61 27.31
CA PHE A 28 21.57 -26.75 28.17
C PHE A 28 20.73 -25.81 29.05
N ILE A 29 19.48 -25.55 28.73
CA ILE A 29 18.62 -24.61 29.45
C ILE A 29 17.31 -25.30 29.83
N PRO A 30 17.00 -25.49 31.15
CA PRO A 30 15.75 -26.12 31.59
C PRO A 30 14.54 -25.15 31.49
N PHE A 31 14.33 -24.53 30.32
CA PHE A 31 13.16 -23.71 30.09
C PHE A 31 11.95 -24.54 29.62
N HIS A 32 10.88 -24.50 30.39
CA HIS A 32 9.59 -25.12 30.02
C HIS A 32 8.84 -24.29 28.97
N ILE A 33 9.48 -24.05 27.81
CA ILE A 33 8.79 -23.37 26.70
C ILE A 33 8.04 -24.44 25.91
N PRO A 34 6.71 -24.38 25.82
CA PRO A 34 5.96 -25.36 25.05
C PRO A 34 6.34 -25.29 23.57
N LEU A 35 6.69 -26.44 22.98
CA LEU A 35 7.12 -26.60 21.59
C LEU A 35 6.18 -25.86 20.60
N PHE A 36 4.89 -25.86 20.89
CA PHE A 36 3.86 -25.20 20.10
C PHE A 36 4.10 -23.69 19.94
N ARG A 37 4.55 -22.98 21.00
CA ARG A 37 4.83 -21.53 20.92
C ARG A 37 6.04 -21.25 20.02
N VAL A 38 7.03 -22.13 20.02
CA VAL A 38 8.21 -21.96 19.16
C VAL A 38 7.85 -22.19 17.69
N ILE A 39 7.06 -23.20 17.40
CA ILE A 39 6.58 -23.47 16.04
C ILE A 39 5.80 -22.27 15.50
N ILE A 40 4.88 -21.71 16.30
CA ILE A 40 4.14 -20.49 15.91
C ILE A 40 5.09 -19.31 15.65
N ALA A 41 6.06 -19.08 16.54
CA ALA A 41 7.03 -18.00 16.37
C ALA A 41 7.85 -18.16 15.08
N VAL A 42 8.29 -19.37 14.76
CA VAL A 42 9.03 -19.68 13.53
C VAL A 42 8.17 -19.45 12.29
N ILE A 43 6.89 -19.83 12.34
CA ILE A 43 5.94 -19.58 11.25
C ILE A 43 5.76 -18.07 11.03
N PHE A 44 5.61 -17.27 12.09
CA PHE A 44 5.50 -15.82 11.97
C PHE A 44 6.78 -15.17 11.43
N VAL A 45 7.95 -15.61 11.87
CA VAL A 45 9.24 -15.14 11.35
C VAL A 45 9.38 -15.50 9.87
N TYR A 46 9.03 -16.72 9.47
CA TYR A 46 9.04 -17.14 8.07
C TYR A 46 8.09 -16.30 7.19
N ILE A 47 6.86 -16.07 7.66
CA ILE A 47 5.90 -15.22 6.96
C ILE A 47 6.45 -13.80 6.86
N GLY A 48 7.03 -13.25 7.93
CA GLY A 48 7.63 -11.93 7.96
C GLY A 48 8.77 -11.79 6.95
N ILE A 49 9.70 -12.75 6.91
CA ILE A 49 10.79 -12.77 5.93
C ILE A 49 10.25 -12.91 4.51
N ARG A 50 9.25 -13.75 4.30
CA ARG A 50 8.64 -13.93 2.98
C ARG A 50 7.96 -12.65 2.48
N VAL A 51 7.25 -11.94 3.35
CA VAL A 51 6.63 -10.65 3.03
C VAL A 51 7.71 -9.60 2.74
N LEU A 52 8.82 -9.60 3.49
CA LEU A 52 9.92 -8.66 3.30
C LEU A 52 10.67 -8.88 1.98
N VAL A 53 10.92 -10.14 1.60
CA VAL A 53 11.72 -10.50 0.40
C VAL A 53 10.88 -10.50 -0.88
N HIS A 54 9.61 -10.91 -0.80
CA HIS A 54 8.74 -11.06 -1.96
C HIS A 54 7.67 -9.97 -2.05
N GLY A 55 7.66 -9.02 -1.10
CA GLY A 55 6.59 -8.03 -0.96
C GLY A 55 5.28 -8.67 -0.48
N PRO A 56 4.29 -7.86 -0.13
CA PRO A 56 2.97 -8.37 0.21
C PRO A 56 2.39 -9.12 -1.00
N VAL A 57 1.75 -10.26 -0.74
CA VAL A 57 1.14 -11.15 -1.74
C VAL A 57 -0.01 -10.47 -2.51
N PHE A 58 -0.27 -9.21 -2.22
CA PHE A 58 -1.21 -8.37 -2.97
C PHE A 58 -0.57 -8.03 -4.31
N HIS A 59 -0.99 -8.73 -5.35
CA HIS A 59 -0.65 -8.48 -6.75
C HIS A 59 -1.28 -7.16 -7.25
N GLN A 60 -1.14 -6.09 -6.49
CA GLN A 60 -1.46 -4.75 -6.97
C GLN A 60 -0.16 -4.07 -7.41
N ARG A 61 0.03 -3.96 -8.72
CA ARG A 61 1.20 -3.33 -9.36
C ARG A 61 1.43 -1.87 -8.95
N ASN A 62 0.51 -1.28 -8.19
CA ASN A 62 0.49 0.12 -7.78
C ASN A 62 0.65 0.28 -6.25
N THR A 63 1.29 -0.67 -5.55
CA THR A 63 1.56 -0.56 -4.12
C THR A 63 3.02 -0.24 -3.87
N MET A 64 3.29 0.86 -3.19
CA MET A 64 4.60 1.25 -2.69
C MET A 64 4.72 0.88 -1.22
N VAL A 65 5.72 0.07 -0.88
CA VAL A 65 6.03 -0.30 0.50
C VAL A 65 7.51 -0.10 0.75
N PHE A 66 7.86 0.72 1.74
CA PHE A 66 9.25 1.05 2.11
C PHE A 66 10.14 1.57 0.96
N SER A 67 9.56 2.29 -0.01
CA SER A 67 10.32 2.85 -1.14
C SER A 67 9.83 4.25 -1.51
N GLU A 68 10.74 5.09 -1.99
CA GLU A 68 10.38 6.33 -2.66
C GLU A 68 10.26 6.07 -4.15
N SER A 69 9.11 6.34 -4.74
CA SER A 69 8.93 6.26 -6.18
C SER A 69 7.76 7.11 -6.67
N SER A 70 7.73 7.32 -7.98
CA SER A 70 6.64 7.98 -8.67
C SER A 70 5.86 6.98 -9.50
N LEU A 71 4.54 6.94 -9.35
CA LEU A 71 3.65 6.17 -10.18
C LEU A 71 2.98 7.10 -11.19
N GLN A 72 3.09 6.75 -12.47
CA GLN A 72 2.36 7.42 -13.53
C GLN A 72 1.07 6.63 -13.83
N TRP A 73 0.01 7.38 -14.11
CA TRP A 73 -1.22 6.76 -14.56
C TRP A 73 -1.02 6.00 -15.87
N SER A 74 -1.58 4.80 -15.94
CA SER A 74 -1.62 3.99 -17.16
C SER A 74 -2.95 3.22 -17.22
N PRO A 75 -3.61 3.15 -18.37
CA PRO A 75 -4.85 2.38 -18.53
C PRO A 75 -4.70 0.89 -18.20
N SER A 76 -3.49 0.35 -18.35
CA SER A 76 -3.16 -1.06 -18.09
C SER A 76 -2.78 -1.35 -16.63
N HIS A 77 -2.54 -0.32 -15.82
CA HIS A 77 -2.34 -0.46 -14.38
C HIS A 77 -3.68 -0.29 -13.68
N GLY A 78 -3.93 -1.01 -12.61
CA GLY A 78 -5.16 -0.90 -11.82
C GLY A 78 -5.41 0.54 -11.36
N ARG A 79 -6.62 0.81 -10.92
CA ARG A 79 -7.08 2.15 -10.50
C ARG A 79 -6.74 2.50 -9.04
N ASP A 80 -6.12 1.57 -8.31
CA ASP A 80 -5.87 1.69 -6.87
C ASP A 80 -4.38 1.89 -6.62
N TYR A 81 -4.03 2.95 -5.92
CA TYR A 81 -2.66 3.31 -5.55
C TYR A 81 -2.52 3.27 -4.03
N ASN A 82 -1.61 2.45 -3.52
CA ASN A 82 -1.37 2.31 -2.08
C ASN A 82 0.07 2.70 -1.73
N VAL A 83 0.22 3.63 -0.79
CA VAL A 83 1.50 4.09 -0.26
C VAL A 83 1.55 3.70 1.22
N ILE A 84 2.38 2.72 1.54
CA ILE A 84 2.47 2.15 2.90
C ILE A 84 3.89 2.29 3.42
N PHE A 85 4.07 2.96 4.57
CA PHE A 85 5.38 3.24 5.16
C PHE A 85 6.40 3.86 4.19
N SER A 86 5.95 4.74 3.28
CA SER A 86 6.80 5.29 2.23
C SER A 86 6.38 6.71 1.85
N SER A 87 7.16 7.34 0.96
CA SER A 87 6.78 8.59 0.31
C SER A 87 6.63 8.35 -1.19
N GLY A 88 5.52 8.80 -1.77
CA GLY A 88 5.25 8.56 -3.18
C GLY A 88 4.50 9.68 -3.87
N THR A 89 4.71 9.79 -5.18
CA THR A 89 3.94 10.70 -6.04
C THR A 89 3.11 9.89 -7.03
N VAL A 90 1.82 10.18 -7.09
CA VAL A 90 0.88 9.63 -8.07
C VAL A 90 0.57 10.71 -9.10
N ASP A 91 1.04 10.55 -10.33
CA ASP A 91 0.82 11.51 -11.41
C ASP A 91 -0.41 11.11 -12.23
N LEU A 92 -1.50 11.87 -12.06
CA LEU A 92 -2.78 11.67 -12.75
C LEU A 92 -3.02 12.71 -13.86
N ARG A 93 -2.03 13.54 -14.21
CA ARG A 93 -2.16 14.57 -15.24
C ARG A 93 -2.43 13.99 -16.63
N GLY A 94 -1.96 12.76 -16.88
CA GLY A 94 -2.16 12.05 -18.14
C GLY A 94 -3.46 11.25 -18.24
N VAL A 95 -4.40 11.41 -17.29
CA VAL A 95 -5.68 10.69 -17.35
C VAL A 95 -6.52 11.24 -18.49
N GLU A 96 -6.98 10.37 -19.38
CA GLU A 96 -7.91 10.69 -20.46
C GLU A 96 -9.32 10.21 -20.08
N LEU A 97 -10.28 11.10 -20.02
CA LEU A 97 -11.66 10.76 -19.63
C LEU A 97 -12.43 10.03 -20.75
N ALA A 98 -12.06 10.27 -22.02
CA ALA A 98 -12.69 9.64 -23.20
C ALA A 98 -14.22 9.58 -23.15
N GLY A 99 -14.85 10.61 -22.57
CA GLY A 99 -16.29 10.68 -22.40
C GLY A 99 -16.88 9.87 -21.23
N ASN A 100 -16.04 9.26 -20.39
CA ASN A 100 -16.48 8.47 -19.25
C ASN A 100 -15.92 9.05 -17.94
N THR A 101 -16.59 8.74 -16.83
CA THR A 101 -16.05 9.01 -15.50
C THR A 101 -15.00 7.95 -15.16
N VAL A 102 -13.79 8.42 -14.84
CA VAL A 102 -12.69 7.57 -14.37
C VAL A 102 -12.65 7.65 -12.85
N ARG A 103 -12.63 6.50 -12.19
CA ARG A 103 -12.51 6.41 -10.73
C ARG A 103 -11.14 5.84 -10.37
N THR A 104 -10.51 6.45 -9.36
CA THR A 104 -9.24 5.98 -8.81
C THR A 104 -9.22 6.13 -7.29
N GLU A 105 -8.44 5.29 -6.63
CA GLU A 105 -8.29 5.29 -5.18
C GLU A 105 -6.82 5.49 -4.83
N VAL A 106 -6.54 6.38 -3.88
CA VAL A 106 -5.19 6.66 -3.39
C VAL A 106 -5.19 6.59 -1.88
N ASN A 107 -4.53 5.57 -1.34
CA ASN A 107 -4.46 5.31 0.09
C ASN A 107 -3.02 5.53 0.59
N VAL A 108 -2.86 6.34 1.62
CA VAL A 108 -1.59 6.59 2.31
C VAL A 108 -1.71 6.10 3.75
N VAL A 109 -0.86 5.14 4.11
CA VAL A 109 -0.79 4.59 5.47
C VAL A 109 0.63 4.72 6.00
N PHE A 110 0.82 5.46 7.10
CA PHE A 110 2.13 5.74 7.70
C PHE A 110 3.16 6.33 6.72
N GLY A 111 2.76 7.34 5.93
CA GLY A 111 3.65 7.90 4.92
C GLY A 111 3.25 9.29 4.44
N SER A 112 3.83 9.69 3.30
CA SER A 112 3.49 10.92 2.61
C SER A 112 3.18 10.65 1.14
N GLY A 113 2.00 11.05 0.69
CA GLY A 113 1.59 10.95 -0.70
C GLY A 113 1.44 12.32 -1.35
N THR A 114 1.75 12.41 -2.64
CA THR A 114 1.44 13.58 -3.45
C THR A 114 0.66 13.14 -4.68
N ILE A 115 -0.51 13.71 -4.91
CA ILE A 115 -1.29 13.52 -6.13
C ILE A 115 -1.09 14.74 -7.01
N ARG A 116 -0.68 14.54 -8.26
CA ARG A 116 -0.58 15.61 -9.27
C ARG A 116 -1.76 15.52 -10.23
N LEU A 117 -2.49 16.62 -10.37
CA LEU A 117 -3.66 16.73 -11.22
C LEU A 117 -3.42 17.72 -12.37
N ASN A 118 -4.19 17.57 -13.43
CA ASN A 118 -4.28 18.62 -14.46
C ASN A 118 -5.32 19.65 -14.00
N PRO A 119 -4.96 20.93 -13.82
CA PRO A 119 -5.88 21.96 -13.33
C PRO A 119 -7.09 22.23 -14.25
N ALA A 120 -6.99 21.89 -15.53
CA ALA A 120 -8.08 22.04 -16.49
C ALA A 120 -9.11 20.88 -16.44
N MET A 121 -8.77 19.78 -15.76
CA MET A 121 -9.59 18.58 -15.72
C MET A 121 -10.76 18.73 -14.72
N PRO A 122 -11.98 18.26 -15.07
CA PRO A 122 -13.06 18.14 -14.12
C PRO A 122 -12.77 17.02 -13.11
N VAL A 123 -12.50 17.39 -11.86
CA VAL A 123 -12.09 16.46 -10.79
C VAL A 123 -12.99 16.60 -9.59
N ARG A 124 -13.38 15.47 -9.02
CA ARG A 124 -14.01 15.36 -7.70
C ARG A 124 -13.14 14.47 -6.82
N VAL A 125 -12.71 14.99 -5.67
CA VAL A 125 -11.92 14.25 -4.70
C VAL A 125 -12.72 14.08 -3.43
N ASN A 126 -13.02 12.83 -3.09
CA ASN A 126 -13.53 12.45 -1.78
C ASN A 126 -12.34 12.22 -0.87
N MET A 127 -12.13 13.10 0.09
CA MET A 127 -11.00 13.08 1.01
C MET A 127 -11.43 12.51 2.34
N SER A 128 -10.72 11.50 2.81
CA SER A 128 -10.91 10.86 4.12
C SER A 128 -9.61 10.90 4.91
N SER A 129 -9.66 11.25 6.17
CA SER A 129 -8.49 11.21 7.03
C SER A 129 -8.82 10.66 8.42
N ALA A 130 -7.93 9.79 8.91
CA ALA A 130 -7.96 9.30 10.29
C ALA A 130 -6.54 9.39 10.87
N PHE A 131 -6.34 10.32 11.81
CA PHE A 131 -5.04 10.60 12.42
C PHE A 131 -3.93 11.03 11.44
N GLY A 132 -4.33 11.59 10.28
CA GLY A 132 -3.45 12.08 9.23
C GLY A 132 -3.89 13.45 8.74
N THR A 133 -3.47 13.81 7.53
CA THR A 133 -3.92 15.04 6.88
C THR A 133 -4.07 14.81 5.38
N VAL A 134 -5.20 15.22 4.82
CA VAL A 134 -5.37 15.36 3.36
C VAL A 134 -5.49 16.83 3.03
N GLU A 135 -4.61 17.32 2.18
CA GLU A 135 -4.55 18.71 1.74
C GLU A 135 -4.95 18.80 0.28
N ALA A 136 -5.99 19.56 -0.03
CA ALA A 136 -6.43 19.86 -1.37
C ALA A 136 -5.90 21.23 -1.85
N PRO A 137 -5.95 21.52 -3.17
CA PRO A 137 -5.68 22.83 -3.70
C PRO A 137 -6.50 23.91 -2.97
N GLU A 138 -6.03 25.15 -3.01
CA GLU A 138 -6.69 26.32 -2.36
C GLU A 138 -6.68 26.28 -0.82
N GLY A 139 -5.80 25.49 -0.21
CA GLY A 139 -5.62 25.45 1.25
C GLY A 139 -6.71 24.70 2.03
N ARG A 140 -7.57 23.96 1.37
CA ARG A 140 -8.51 23.07 2.05
C ARG A 140 -7.77 21.87 2.61
N SER A 141 -7.93 21.60 3.89
CA SER A 141 -7.33 20.44 4.54
C SER A 141 -8.30 19.76 5.49
N ILE A 142 -8.16 18.45 5.65
CA ILE A 142 -8.88 17.66 6.63
C ILE A 142 -7.90 16.79 7.40
N ALA A 143 -8.02 16.82 8.74
CA ALA A 143 -7.20 16.00 9.63
C ALA A 143 -7.95 14.80 10.20
N PHE A 144 -9.28 14.89 10.27
CA PHE A 144 -10.14 13.82 10.77
C PHE A 144 -11.54 13.91 10.17
N GLY A 145 -12.06 12.79 9.66
CA GLY A 145 -13.38 12.68 9.02
C GLY A 145 -13.30 12.72 7.49
N ASP A 146 -14.37 13.14 6.86
CA ASP A 146 -14.54 13.12 5.41
C ASP A 146 -14.91 14.51 4.88
N THR A 147 -14.41 14.86 3.70
CA THR A 147 -14.81 16.06 2.97
C THR A 147 -14.66 15.84 1.46
N VAL A 148 -15.25 16.72 0.68
CA VAL A 148 -15.22 16.64 -0.79
C VAL A 148 -14.61 17.93 -1.35
N TYR A 149 -13.66 17.78 -2.24
CA TYR A 149 -13.13 18.84 -3.08
C TYR A 149 -13.61 18.65 -4.52
N THR A 150 -14.01 19.71 -5.18
CA THR A 150 -14.35 19.73 -6.60
C THR A 150 -13.58 20.83 -7.30
N SER A 151 -13.02 20.51 -8.47
CA SER A 151 -12.34 21.53 -9.30
C SER A 151 -13.37 22.51 -9.90
N PRO A 152 -12.96 23.73 -10.27
CA PRO A 152 -13.86 24.70 -10.93
C PRO A 152 -14.49 24.17 -12.23
N SER A 153 -13.84 23.25 -12.90
CA SER A 153 -14.30 22.62 -14.15
C SER A 153 -15.30 21.47 -13.93
N TYR A 154 -15.50 21.04 -12.68
CA TYR A 154 -16.39 19.92 -12.37
C TYR A 154 -17.86 20.31 -12.58
N LYS A 155 -18.60 19.39 -13.20
CA LYS A 155 -20.07 19.51 -13.36
C LYS A 155 -20.69 18.15 -13.04
N ASP A 156 -21.74 18.16 -12.20
CA ASP A 156 -22.47 16.93 -11.88
C ASP A 156 -23.07 16.29 -13.15
N GLY A 157 -22.89 14.96 -13.26
CA GLY A 157 -23.40 14.20 -14.40
C GLY A 157 -22.52 14.26 -15.66
N ALA A 158 -21.46 15.07 -15.68
CA ALA A 158 -20.49 15.09 -16.78
C ALA A 158 -19.31 14.13 -16.52
N PRO A 159 -18.64 13.66 -17.59
CA PRO A 159 -17.42 12.87 -17.44
C PRO A 159 -16.39 13.61 -16.59
N SER A 160 -15.86 12.93 -15.58
CA SER A 160 -14.95 13.52 -14.60
C SER A 160 -13.99 12.48 -14.02
N LEU A 161 -12.92 12.96 -13.38
CA LEU A 161 -12.04 12.13 -12.58
C LEU A 161 -12.52 12.14 -11.13
N GLU A 162 -12.97 11.00 -10.63
CA GLU A 162 -13.37 10.80 -9.24
C GLU A 162 -12.22 10.11 -8.49
N ILE A 163 -11.71 10.76 -7.43
CA ILE A 163 -10.61 10.28 -6.62
C ILE A 163 -11.11 10.03 -5.19
N HIS A 164 -10.87 8.84 -4.66
CA HIS A 164 -10.97 8.56 -3.25
C HIS A 164 -9.58 8.66 -2.64
N ALA A 165 -9.34 9.70 -1.86
CA ALA A 165 -8.05 10.03 -1.26
C ALA A 165 -8.10 9.80 0.26
N THR A 166 -7.43 8.75 0.75
CA THR A 166 -7.45 8.36 2.16
C THR A 166 -6.06 8.49 2.78
N ALA A 167 -5.98 9.15 3.93
CA ALA A 167 -4.75 9.22 4.73
C ALA A 167 -4.98 8.67 6.15
N VAL A 168 -4.19 7.64 6.53
CA VAL A 168 -4.20 7.07 7.87
C VAL A 168 -2.81 7.16 8.47
N PHE A 169 -2.63 7.93 9.55
CA PHE A 169 -1.33 8.25 10.16
C PHE A 169 -0.30 8.83 9.18
N GLY A 170 -0.74 9.59 8.17
CA GLY A 170 0.11 10.13 7.13
C GLY A 170 -0.35 11.47 6.60
N ARG A 171 0.32 11.94 5.55
CA ARG A 171 -0.07 13.15 4.83
C ARG A 171 -0.30 12.83 3.36
N LEU A 172 -1.38 13.34 2.81
CA LEU A 172 -1.67 13.27 1.38
C LEU A 172 -1.93 14.70 0.87
N THR A 173 -1.08 15.15 -0.07
CA THR A 173 -1.17 16.48 -0.65
C THR A 173 -1.61 16.39 -2.10
N ILE A 174 -2.62 17.15 -2.48
CA ILE A 174 -3.15 17.23 -3.84
C ILE A 174 -2.67 18.52 -4.46
N LEU A 175 -1.93 18.41 -5.55
CA LEU A 175 -1.37 19.53 -6.30
C LEU A 175 -2.05 19.62 -7.69
N PRO A 176 -2.34 20.85 -8.17
CA PRO A 176 -2.83 21.07 -9.52
C PRO A 176 -1.74 20.84 -10.57
#